data_2b963c3001acc384b286c7cecfdad885
#
_entry.id   2b963c3001acc384b286c7cecfdad885
#
_cell.length_a   1.000
_cell.length_b   1.000
_cell.length_c   1.000
_cell.angle_alpha   90.00
_cell.angle_beta   90.00
_cell.angle_gamma   90.00
#
_symmetry.space_group_name_H-M   'P 1'
#
loop_
_entity.id
_entity.type
_entity.pdbx_description
1 polymer ?
#
loop_
_entity_poly.entity_id
_entity_poly.type
_entity_poly.pdbx_seq_one_letter_code
_entity_poly.pdbx_strand_id
1 'polypeptide(L)'
;MSVGVRLAAFNLPQIARLTMTDELHLDDVGERRVALFCCIPDSDKSLNYLVGMVYTQLIQTLFYQADRVHRGRLPVPVHCLMDEFPNISLPKDSFQSALATMRSRGIFCSIIVQNIAQLKSMYKDSWESLVGLCDEFLYLGGNEQGTHKYVSELIGKETVETTSRSLSRGRSGSSSTSHQQTARDLMTPDEVRLLSNDKALLFVRGERPVMDWKYNLLRHPNIRFTEDGGAPPYDYTVAPDAHEDLAGNAENYELLDMDDFLPAAEQPKPMFTYPRRNAHASQQD
;
A
#
# COMPACT_ATOMS: atom_id res chain seq x y z
N MET A 1 5.42 27.11 22.67
CA MET A 1 4.79 26.19 23.62
C MET A 1 5.85 25.66 24.59
N SER A 2 5.58 25.70 25.89
CA SER A 2 6.48 25.18 26.96
C SER A 2 6.56 23.65 26.84
N VAL A 3 7.71 23.06 27.22
CA VAL A 3 7.92 21.61 27.31
C VAL A 3 6.87 20.96 28.22
N GLY A 4 6.51 21.61 29.34
CA GLY A 4 5.50 21.12 30.25
C GLY A 4 4.11 20.90 29.61
N VAL A 5 3.71 21.73 28.65
CA VAL A 5 2.43 21.54 27.94
C VAL A 5 2.47 20.31 27.02
N ARG A 6 3.61 20.04 26.41
CA ARG A 6 3.77 18.86 25.53
C ARG A 6 3.84 17.56 26.33
N LEU A 7 4.37 17.61 27.55
CA LEU A 7 4.51 16.44 28.44
C LEU A 7 3.31 16.26 29.38
N ALA A 8 2.32 17.17 29.35
CA ALA A 8 1.15 17.11 30.24
C ALA A 8 0.35 15.80 30.13
N ALA A 9 0.34 15.20 28.93
CA ALA A 9 -0.32 13.90 28.71
C ALA A 9 0.29 12.76 29.54
N PHE A 10 1.60 12.81 29.83
CA PHE A 10 2.29 11.79 30.64
C PHE A 10 1.99 11.93 32.14
N ASN A 11 1.33 13.00 32.59
CA ASN A 11 0.84 13.13 33.96
C ASN A 11 -0.46 12.33 34.21
N LEU A 12 -1.10 11.81 33.18
CA LEU A 12 -2.24 10.91 33.30
C LEU A 12 -1.76 9.55 33.82
N PRO A 13 -2.33 9.03 34.95
CA PRO A 13 -1.84 7.79 35.58
C PRO A 13 -1.81 6.59 34.61
N GLN A 14 -2.76 6.51 33.67
CA GLN A 14 -2.83 5.44 32.70
C GLN A 14 -1.67 5.50 31.70
N ILE A 15 -1.36 6.70 31.21
CA ILE A 15 -0.25 6.92 30.27
C ILE A 15 1.09 6.70 31.00
N ALA A 16 1.22 7.19 32.23
CA ALA A 16 2.40 6.98 33.05
C ALA A 16 2.69 5.48 33.23
N ARG A 17 1.68 4.67 33.59
CA ARG A 17 1.84 3.21 33.70
C ARG A 17 2.28 2.57 32.39
N LEU A 18 1.63 2.92 31.26
CA LEU A 18 1.93 2.35 29.95
C LEU A 18 3.37 2.64 29.49
N THR A 19 3.97 3.73 29.99
CA THR A 19 5.30 4.19 29.55
C THR A 19 6.39 4.02 30.58
N MET A 20 6.09 3.44 31.76
CA MET A 20 7.06 3.22 32.83
C MET A 20 8.01 2.05 32.62
N THR A 21 7.56 1.04 31.91
CA THR A 21 8.29 -0.20 31.66
C THR A 21 8.37 -0.45 30.13
N ASP A 22 9.43 -1.14 29.72
CA ASP A 22 9.54 -1.60 28.34
C ASP A 22 8.96 -3.01 28.24
N GLU A 23 7.74 -3.10 27.72
CA GLU A 23 7.02 -4.35 27.46
C GLU A 23 6.98 -4.70 25.97
N LEU A 24 7.36 -3.77 25.10
CA LEU A 24 7.26 -3.95 23.65
C LEU A 24 8.46 -4.69 23.07
N HIS A 25 9.62 -4.64 23.75
CA HIS A 25 10.86 -5.26 23.27
C HIS A 25 11.13 -4.98 21.79
N LEU A 26 11.10 -3.69 21.42
CA LEU A 26 11.24 -3.26 20.02
C LEU A 26 12.59 -3.65 19.40
N ASP A 27 13.57 -3.96 20.24
CA ASP A 27 14.88 -4.48 19.86
C ASP A 27 14.85 -5.93 19.37
N ASP A 28 13.81 -6.70 19.69
CA ASP A 28 13.61 -8.05 19.14
C ASP A 28 13.12 -8.01 17.68
N VAL A 29 12.46 -6.90 17.27
CA VAL A 29 11.94 -6.74 15.92
C VAL A 29 13.11 -6.62 14.94
N GLY A 30 13.13 -7.49 13.94
CA GLY A 30 14.24 -7.55 12.97
C GLY A 30 15.37 -8.51 13.36
N GLU A 31 15.46 -8.93 14.65
CA GLU A 31 16.38 -9.96 15.13
C GLU A 31 15.75 -11.36 15.02
N ARG A 32 14.49 -11.47 15.37
CA ARG A 32 13.70 -12.69 15.31
C ARG A 32 12.32 -12.43 14.69
N ARG A 33 11.58 -13.47 14.38
CA ARG A 33 10.21 -13.35 13.86
C ARG A 33 9.29 -12.87 14.98
N VAL A 34 8.76 -11.66 14.84
CA VAL A 34 7.83 -11.01 15.79
C VAL A 34 6.68 -10.41 14.99
N ALA A 35 5.47 -10.50 15.52
CA ALA A 35 4.32 -9.75 15.03
C ALA A 35 3.85 -8.80 16.14
N LEU A 36 3.98 -7.48 15.90
CA LEU A 36 3.53 -6.42 16.80
C LEU A 36 2.23 -5.83 16.25
N PHE A 37 1.17 -5.90 17.05
CA PHE A 37 -0.15 -5.34 16.70
C PHE A 37 -0.42 -4.08 17.54
N CYS A 38 -0.60 -2.94 16.87
CA CYS A 38 -0.96 -1.67 17.49
C CYS A 38 -2.45 -1.38 17.22
N CYS A 39 -3.31 -1.75 18.17
CA CYS A 39 -4.74 -1.47 18.06
C CYS A 39 -5.04 -0.04 18.52
N ILE A 40 -5.61 0.78 17.63
CA ILE A 40 -5.93 2.19 17.87
C ILE A 40 -7.45 2.35 17.82
N PRO A 41 -8.11 2.96 18.82
CA PRO A 41 -9.53 3.24 18.76
C PRO A 41 -9.83 4.31 17.69
N ASP A 42 -10.78 4.05 16.81
CA ASP A 42 -11.19 4.98 15.74
C ASP A 42 -11.90 6.22 16.28
N SER A 43 -12.59 6.07 17.40
CA SER A 43 -13.45 7.11 17.99
C SER A 43 -12.65 8.15 18.79
N ASP A 44 -11.46 7.83 19.28
CA ASP A 44 -10.65 8.73 20.12
C ASP A 44 -9.23 8.86 19.59
N LYS A 45 -8.94 10.04 19.04
CA LYS A 45 -7.62 10.38 18.49
C LYS A 45 -6.65 10.96 19.53
N SER A 46 -7.06 11.08 20.79
CA SER A 46 -6.26 11.73 21.84
C SER A 46 -4.95 11.00 22.12
N LEU A 47 -4.91 9.68 21.89
CA LEU A 47 -3.75 8.82 22.13
C LEU A 47 -2.95 8.46 20.86
N ASN A 48 -3.34 8.95 19.68
CA ASN A 48 -2.65 8.65 18.42
C ASN A 48 -1.17 9.06 18.42
N TYR A 49 -0.80 10.04 19.24
CA TYR A 49 0.60 10.45 19.40
C TYR A 49 1.47 9.33 20.01
N LEU A 50 0.91 8.47 20.88
CA LEU A 50 1.64 7.33 21.47
C LEU A 50 2.03 6.34 20.37
N VAL A 51 1.12 6.04 19.47
CA VAL A 51 1.40 5.16 18.33
C VAL A 51 2.45 5.78 17.42
N GLY A 52 2.37 7.08 17.16
CA GLY A 52 3.41 7.81 16.42
C GLY A 52 4.78 7.73 17.10
N MET A 53 4.82 7.75 18.45
CA MET A 53 6.06 7.53 19.22
C MET A 53 6.59 6.11 19.06
N VAL A 54 5.72 5.09 19.18
CA VAL A 54 6.11 3.68 19.00
C VAL A 54 6.72 3.46 17.62
N TYR A 55 6.04 3.89 16.54
CA TYR A 55 6.59 3.76 15.18
C TYR A 55 7.89 4.54 14.99
N THR A 56 7.99 5.74 15.57
CA THR A 56 9.23 6.53 15.49
C THR A 56 10.38 5.82 16.18
N GLN A 57 10.16 5.29 17.38
CA GLN A 57 11.15 4.54 18.13
C GLN A 57 11.51 3.24 17.44
N LEU A 58 10.52 2.48 16.94
CA LEU A 58 10.73 1.27 16.17
C LEU A 58 11.63 1.52 14.95
N ILE A 59 11.30 2.51 14.14
CA ILE A 59 12.09 2.84 12.95
C ILE A 59 13.53 3.21 13.31
N GLN A 60 13.72 4.01 14.39
CA GLN A 60 15.06 4.39 14.86
C GLN A 60 15.85 3.16 15.35
N THR A 61 15.21 2.27 16.10
CA THR A 61 15.82 1.02 16.60
C THR A 61 16.23 0.13 15.43
N LEU A 62 15.34 -0.09 14.46
CA LEU A 62 15.62 -0.91 13.27
C LEU A 62 16.78 -0.33 12.43
N PHE A 63 16.84 1.00 12.28
CA PHE A 63 17.94 1.64 11.59
C PHE A 63 19.26 1.47 12.33
N TYR A 64 19.24 1.64 13.65
CA TYR A 64 20.42 1.42 14.48
C TYR A 64 20.92 -0.02 14.38
N GLN A 65 20.03 -1.00 14.51
CA GLN A 65 20.36 -2.43 14.38
C GLN A 65 20.94 -2.74 12.98
N ALA A 66 20.25 -2.31 11.92
CA ALA A 66 20.73 -2.54 10.58
C ALA A 66 22.13 -1.94 10.35
N ASP A 67 22.32 -0.67 10.69
CA ASP A 67 23.53 0.07 10.35
C ASP A 67 24.70 -0.23 11.30
N ARG A 68 24.45 -0.44 12.59
CA ARG A 68 25.51 -0.57 13.61
C ARG A 68 25.79 -2.01 14.04
N VAL A 69 24.75 -2.86 14.01
CA VAL A 69 24.88 -4.26 14.46
C VAL A 69 25.07 -5.19 13.27
N HIS A 70 24.25 -5.03 12.22
CA HIS A 70 24.14 -6.00 11.11
C HIS A 70 24.75 -5.54 9.77
N ARG A 71 25.66 -4.56 9.81
CA ARG A 71 26.42 -4.12 8.62
C ARG A 71 25.56 -3.65 7.44
N GLY A 72 24.43 -3.03 7.72
CA GLY A 72 23.56 -2.36 6.75
C GLY A 72 22.24 -3.06 6.43
N ARG A 73 21.97 -4.27 6.97
CA ARG A 73 20.71 -4.96 6.72
C ARG A 73 20.29 -5.84 7.90
N LEU A 74 19.00 -5.80 8.25
CA LEU A 74 18.44 -6.66 9.29
C LEU A 74 18.49 -8.13 8.92
N PRO A 75 18.73 -9.06 9.88
CA PRO A 75 18.70 -10.49 9.67
C PRO A 75 17.30 -11.00 9.31
N VAL A 76 16.26 -10.42 9.91
CA VAL A 76 14.85 -10.70 9.58
C VAL A 76 14.23 -9.45 8.97
N PRO A 77 13.72 -9.50 7.72
CA PRO A 77 13.02 -8.37 7.13
C PRO A 77 11.79 -7.95 7.95
N VAL A 78 11.57 -6.65 8.07
CA VAL A 78 10.45 -6.07 8.82
C VAL A 78 9.50 -5.38 7.87
N HIS A 79 8.22 -5.69 7.96
CA HIS A 79 7.16 -5.04 7.20
C HIS A 79 6.22 -4.27 8.14
N CYS A 80 6.18 -2.96 8.01
CA CYS A 80 5.27 -2.08 8.71
C CYS A 80 3.99 -1.91 7.88
N LEU A 81 2.90 -2.54 8.30
CA LEU A 81 1.58 -2.35 7.70
C LEU A 81 0.87 -1.21 8.44
N MET A 82 0.70 -0.07 7.80
CA MET A 82 0.15 1.15 8.39
C MET A 82 -1.27 1.37 7.87
N ASP A 83 -2.21 0.66 8.47
CA ASP A 83 -3.63 0.84 8.18
C ASP A 83 -4.12 2.16 8.80
N GLU A 84 -5.05 2.84 8.14
CA GLU A 84 -5.51 4.18 8.51
C GLU A 84 -4.34 5.14 8.80
N PHE A 85 -3.35 5.16 7.91
CA PHE A 85 -2.11 5.94 8.05
C PHE A 85 -2.32 7.38 8.52
N PRO A 86 -3.38 8.12 8.11
CA PRO A 86 -3.65 9.45 8.61
C PRO A 86 -3.87 9.55 10.11
N ASN A 87 -4.22 8.44 10.77
CA ASN A 87 -4.41 8.39 12.23
C ASN A 87 -3.10 8.17 12.98
N ILE A 88 -2.01 7.80 12.29
CA ILE A 88 -0.70 7.62 12.89
C ILE A 88 0.03 8.96 12.90
N SER A 89 0.30 9.50 14.09
CA SER A 89 0.93 10.82 14.28
C SER A 89 2.45 10.77 14.09
N LEU A 90 2.93 10.40 12.90
CA LEU A 90 4.35 10.38 12.57
C LEU A 90 4.91 11.77 12.24
N PRO A 91 6.18 12.07 12.62
CA PRO A 91 6.89 13.25 12.15
C PRO A 91 7.12 13.16 10.63
N LYS A 92 6.44 13.99 9.85
CA LYS A 92 6.32 13.88 8.38
C LYS A 92 7.66 13.84 7.67
N ASP A 93 8.53 14.80 7.93
CA ASP A 93 9.83 14.93 7.26
C ASP A 93 10.76 13.75 7.61
N SER A 94 10.77 13.35 8.88
CA SER A 94 11.57 12.21 9.34
C SER A 94 11.08 10.90 8.75
N PHE A 95 9.77 10.70 8.67
CA PHE A 95 9.18 9.48 8.08
C PHE A 95 9.46 9.40 6.59
N GLN A 96 9.29 10.50 5.85
CA GLN A 96 9.59 10.53 4.41
C GLN A 96 11.06 10.24 4.13
N SER A 97 11.96 10.81 4.92
CA SER A 97 13.41 10.54 4.82
C SER A 97 13.74 9.08 5.16
N ALA A 98 13.08 8.50 6.17
CA ALA A 98 13.25 7.12 6.53
C ALA A 98 12.76 6.19 5.40
N LEU A 99 11.55 6.43 4.86
CA LEU A 99 10.96 5.65 3.78
C LEU A 99 11.88 5.55 2.56
N ALA A 100 12.57 6.63 2.21
CA ALA A 100 13.52 6.65 1.09
C ALA A 100 14.70 5.68 1.25
N THR A 101 15.03 5.29 2.48
CA THR A 101 16.24 4.49 2.79
C THR A 101 15.95 3.14 3.47
N MET A 102 14.71 2.86 3.83
CA MET A 102 14.29 1.65 4.54
C MET A 102 14.60 0.36 3.77
N ARG A 103 14.35 0.35 2.47
CA ARG A 103 14.43 -0.87 1.64
C ARG A 103 15.82 -1.53 1.68
N SER A 104 16.89 -0.74 1.61
CA SER A 104 18.26 -1.28 1.68
C SER A 104 18.53 -2.03 2.98
N ARG A 105 17.87 -1.64 4.07
CA ARG A 105 18.00 -2.22 5.41
C ARG A 105 17.09 -3.42 5.65
N GLY A 106 16.27 -3.80 4.66
CA GLY A 106 15.29 -4.88 4.79
C GLY A 106 14.04 -4.45 5.56
N ILE A 107 13.71 -3.15 5.54
CA ILE A 107 12.50 -2.59 6.15
C ILE A 107 11.57 -2.14 5.03
N PHE A 108 10.31 -2.55 5.10
CA PHE A 108 9.27 -2.26 4.13
C PHE A 108 8.08 -1.61 4.80
N CYS A 109 7.35 -0.75 4.07
CA CYS A 109 6.13 -0.13 4.53
C CYS A 109 5.01 -0.29 3.53
N SER A 110 3.83 -0.69 4.01
CA SER A 110 2.57 -0.53 3.29
C SER A 110 1.76 0.58 3.96
N ILE A 111 1.49 1.64 3.20
CA ILE A 111 0.75 2.81 3.66
C ILE A 111 -0.66 2.72 3.09
N ILE A 112 -1.67 2.58 3.96
CA ILE A 112 -3.07 2.46 3.55
C ILE A 112 -3.80 3.75 3.87
N VAL A 113 -4.47 4.30 2.86
CA VAL A 113 -5.27 5.52 2.96
C VAL A 113 -6.61 5.33 2.25
N GLN A 114 -7.63 6.02 2.67
CA GLN A 114 -8.94 5.95 2.04
C GLN A 114 -8.99 6.68 0.70
N ASN A 115 -8.21 7.76 0.56
CA ASN A 115 -8.13 8.57 -0.66
C ASN A 115 -6.88 9.45 -0.68
N ILE A 116 -6.54 9.96 -1.86
CA ILE A 116 -5.37 10.84 -2.07
C ILE A 116 -5.54 12.19 -1.35
N ALA A 117 -6.75 12.67 -1.15
CA ALA A 117 -6.98 13.95 -0.46
C ALA A 117 -6.47 13.92 0.99
N GLN A 118 -6.47 12.75 1.65
CA GLN A 118 -5.86 12.58 2.98
C GLN A 118 -4.35 12.84 2.93
N LEU A 119 -3.64 12.27 1.96
CA LEU A 119 -2.19 12.50 1.78
C LEU A 119 -1.90 13.97 1.45
N LYS A 120 -2.69 14.59 0.56
CA LYS A 120 -2.58 16.01 0.22
C LYS A 120 -2.77 16.90 1.45
N SER A 121 -3.73 16.58 2.31
CA SER A 121 -3.95 17.31 3.56
C SER A 121 -2.76 17.17 4.52
N MET A 122 -2.17 15.98 4.63
CA MET A 122 -1.05 15.70 5.52
C MET A 122 0.28 16.30 5.04
N TYR A 123 0.63 16.03 3.78
CA TYR A 123 1.96 16.33 3.22
C TYR A 123 1.97 17.55 2.31
N LYS A 124 0.82 18.18 2.06
CA LYS A 124 0.70 19.36 1.18
C LYS A 124 1.42 19.12 -0.15
N ASP A 125 2.40 19.96 -0.49
CA ASP A 125 3.13 19.90 -1.76
C ASP A 125 4.07 18.68 -1.88
N SER A 126 4.40 18.00 -0.77
CA SER A 126 5.30 16.83 -0.76
C SER A 126 4.60 15.46 -0.85
N TRP A 127 3.27 15.43 -0.98
CA TRP A 127 2.53 14.17 -1.05
C TRP A 127 2.90 13.29 -2.25
N GLU A 128 3.16 13.89 -3.41
CA GLU A 128 3.60 13.17 -4.61
C GLU A 128 4.97 12.53 -4.40
N SER A 129 5.86 13.22 -3.69
CA SER A 129 7.16 12.66 -3.32
C SER A 129 7.00 11.43 -2.42
N LEU A 130 6.04 11.45 -1.47
CA LEU A 130 5.77 10.29 -0.62
C LEU A 130 5.30 9.09 -1.46
N VAL A 131 4.32 9.28 -2.35
CA VAL A 131 3.84 8.23 -3.24
C VAL A 131 4.96 7.75 -4.18
N GLY A 132 5.79 8.65 -4.68
CA GLY A 132 6.94 8.34 -5.55
C GLY A 132 8.03 7.51 -4.88
N LEU A 133 8.08 7.44 -3.55
CA LEU A 133 8.97 6.55 -2.79
C LEU A 133 8.46 5.11 -2.71
N CYS A 134 7.18 4.88 -3.00
CA CYS A 134 6.58 3.56 -3.06
C CYS A 134 6.83 2.93 -4.44
N ASP A 135 7.25 1.67 -4.47
CA ASP A 135 7.46 0.94 -5.73
C ASP A 135 6.15 0.42 -6.30
N GLU A 136 5.12 0.31 -5.47
CA GLU A 136 3.81 -0.23 -5.82
C GLU A 136 2.71 0.75 -5.38
N PHE A 137 1.65 0.84 -6.19
CA PHE A 137 0.43 1.54 -5.85
C PHE A 137 -0.76 0.66 -6.19
N LEU A 138 -1.54 0.28 -5.16
CA LEU A 138 -2.72 -0.56 -5.31
C LEU A 138 -3.98 0.29 -5.10
N TYR A 139 -4.85 0.34 -6.12
CA TYR A 139 -6.14 1.00 -6.05
C TYR A 139 -7.28 -0.03 -5.93
N LEU A 140 -8.01 0.04 -4.83
CA LEU A 140 -9.10 -0.89 -4.50
C LEU A 140 -10.50 -0.31 -4.75
N GLY A 141 -10.58 0.86 -5.38
CA GLY A 141 -11.83 1.59 -5.56
C GLY A 141 -11.98 2.72 -4.55
N GLY A 142 -12.97 3.55 -4.75
CA GLY A 142 -13.26 4.69 -3.88
C GLY A 142 -14.22 5.68 -4.56
N ASN A 143 -14.66 6.72 -3.84
CA ASN A 143 -15.63 7.71 -4.33
C ASN A 143 -15.07 9.14 -4.41
N GLU A 144 -13.73 9.32 -4.20
CA GLU A 144 -13.12 10.65 -4.19
C GLU A 144 -12.59 11.02 -5.58
N GLN A 145 -13.08 12.14 -6.13
CA GLN A 145 -12.82 12.59 -7.50
C GLN A 145 -11.32 12.82 -7.78
N GLY A 146 -10.57 13.37 -6.81
CA GLY A 146 -9.13 13.61 -6.98
C GLY A 146 -8.35 12.32 -7.11
N THR A 147 -8.77 11.27 -6.42
CA THR A 147 -8.19 9.92 -6.55
C THR A 147 -8.50 9.33 -7.92
N HIS A 148 -9.75 9.44 -8.42
CA HIS A 148 -10.10 8.95 -9.76
C HIS A 148 -9.25 9.60 -10.84
N LYS A 149 -9.08 10.93 -10.76
CA LYS A 149 -8.25 11.68 -11.70
C LYS A 149 -6.79 11.22 -11.64
N TYR A 150 -6.24 11.08 -10.45
CA TYR A 150 -4.87 10.63 -10.25
C TYR A 150 -4.63 9.22 -10.81
N VAL A 151 -5.55 8.28 -10.53
CA VAL A 151 -5.47 6.91 -11.04
C VAL A 151 -5.59 6.88 -12.57
N SER A 152 -6.51 7.66 -13.17
CA SER A 152 -6.64 7.79 -14.62
C SER A 152 -5.34 8.29 -15.28
N GLU A 153 -4.68 9.28 -14.66
CA GLU A 153 -3.39 9.81 -15.14
C GLU A 153 -2.27 8.76 -15.03
N LEU A 154 -2.26 7.93 -13.95
CA LEU A 154 -1.29 6.84 -13.79
C LEU A 154 -1.48 5.72 -14.83
N ILE A 155 -2.71 5.40 -15.20
CA ILE A 155 -3.01 4.41 -16.25
C ILE A 155 -2.46 4.87 -17.59
N GLY A 156 -2.53 6.18 -17.88
CA GLY A 156 -1.98 6.78 -19.09
C GLY A 156 -2.98 6.84 -20.23
N LYS A 157 -2.44 7.08 -21.44
CA LYS A 157 -3.22 7.34 -22.66
C LYS A 157 -2.86 6.38 -23.76
N GLU A 158 -3.83 6.15 -24.65
CA GLU A 158 -3.62 5.47 -25.92
C GLU A 158 -3.91 6.40 -27.11
N THR A 159 -3.33 6.07 -28.26
CA THR A 159 -3.64 6.77 -29.50
C THR A 159 -4.79 6.03 -30.19
N VAL A 160 -5.91 6.69 -30.34
CA VAL A 160 -7.09 6.17 -31.06
C VAL A 160 -7.13 6.79 -32.44
N GLU A 161 -7.25 5.96 -33.48
CA GLU A 161 -7.50 6.44 -34.83
C GLU A 161 -9.00 6.61 -35.04
N THR A 162 -9.41 7.84 -35.30
CA THR A 162 -10.79 8.17 -35.65
C THR A 162 -10.88 8.43 -37.14
N THR A 163 -11.67 7.62 -37.85
CA THR A 163 -11.94 7.83 -39.25
C THR A 163 -13.27 8.56 -39.41
N SER A 164 -13.20 9.80 -39.91
CA SER A 164 -14.37 10.58 -40.25
C SER A 164 -14.62 10.49 -41.74
N ARG A 165 -15.84 10.08 -42.13
CA ARG A 165 -16.29 10.05 -43.54
C ARG A 165 -17.33 11.15 -43.74
N SER A 166 -17.02 12.09 -44.62
CA SER A 166 -17.96 13.10 -45.10
C SER A 166 -18.44 12.74 -46.49
N LEU A 167 -19.76 12.57 -46.65
CA LEU A 167 -20.43 12.30 -47.94
C LEU A 167 -21.25 13.54 -48.31
N SER A 168 -20.84 14.23 -49.36
CA SER A 168 -21.63 15.31 -49.94
C SER A 168 -22.50 14.73 -51.09
N ARG A 169 -23.84 14.81 -50.93
CA ARG A 169 -24.82 14.47 -51.96
C ARG A 169 -25.15 15.71 -52.79
N GLY A 170 -24.41 15.92 -53.85
CA GLY A 170 -24.67 16.95 -54.85
C GLY A 170 -24.38 16.42 -56.22
N ARG A 171 -24.71 17.21 -57.29
CA ARG A 171 -24.57 16.82 -58.69
C ARG A 171 -23.12 16.47 -59.10
N SER A 172 -22.15 16.74 -58.20
CA SER A 172 -20.75 16.36 -58.27
C SER A 172 -20.35 15.79 -56.89
N GLY A 173 -20.90 14.60 -56.56
CA GLY A 173 -20.66 13.97 -55.26
C GLY A 173 -19.17 13.75 -54.99
N SER A 174 -18.65 14.28 -53.90
CA SER A 174 -17.30 14.00 -53.37
C SER A 174 -17.39 13.26 -52.06
N SER A 175 -16.55 12.23 -51.88
CA SER A 175 -16.33 11.58 -50.60
C SER A 175 -14.96 11.93 -50.12
N SER A 176 -14.88 12.41 -48.90
CA SER A 176 -13.61 12.67 -48.17
C SER A 176 -13.54 11.75 -46.98
N THR A 177 -12.42 11.07 -46.83
CA THR A 177 -12.10 10.26 -45.65
C THR A 177 -10.93 10.95 -44.96
N SER A 178 -11.15 11.39 -43.73
CA SER A 178 -10.10 11.98 -42.89
C SER A 178 -9.75 10.99 -41.76
N HIS A 179 -8.48 10.70 -41.61
CA HIS A 179 -7.92 9.92 -40.51
C HIS A 179 -7.33 10.88 -39.50
N GLN A 180 -7.84 10.88 -38.31
CA GLN A 180 -7.32 11.71 -37.20
C GLN A 180 -6.88 10.80 -36.08
N GLN A 181 -5.63 10.98 -35.63
CA GLN A 181 -5.11 10.34 -34.43
C GLN A 181 -5.34 11.25 -33.24
N THR A 182 -6.04 10.75 -32.24
CA THR A 182 -6.33 11.49 -31.00
C THR A 182 -5.89 10.67 -29.80
N ALA A 183 -5.22 11.30 -28.84
CA ALA A 183 -4.91 10.68 -27.57
C ALA A 183 -6.18 10.59 -26.71
N ARG A 184 -6.49 9.39 -26.22
CA ARG A 184 -7.57 9.16 -25.26
C ARG A 184 -6.99 8.54 -23.98
N ASP A 185 -7.53 8.89 -22.83
CA ASP A 185 -7.21 8.18 -21.58
C ASP A 185 -7.65 6.72 -21.70
N LEU A 186 -6.76 5.79 -21.34
CA LEU A 186 -7.05 4.34 -21.34
C LEU A 186 -8.23 4.01 -20.43
N MET A 187 -8.32 4.68 -19.28
CA MET A 187 -9.52 4.78 -18.46
C MET A 187 -9.71 6.24 -18.05
N THR A 188 -10.86 6.81 -18.39
CA THR A 188 -11.23 8.14 -17.92
C THR A 188 -11.51 8.13 -16.43
N PRO A 189 -11.47 9.28 -15.72
CA PRO A 189 -11.84 9.35 -14.30
C PRO A 189 -13.22 8.79 -13.98
N ASP A 190 -14.18 8.90 -14.92
CA ASP A 190 -15.51 8.33 -14.77
C ASP A 190 -15.50 6.80 -14.87
N GLU A 191 -14.69 6.23 -15.77
CA GLU A 191 -14.50 4.79 -15.87
C GLU A 191 -13.78 4.22 -14.64
N VAL A 192 -12.80 4.95 -14.09
CA VAL A 192 -12.15 4.60 -12.81
C VAL A 192 -13.16 4.59 -11.66
N ARG A 193 -14.06 5.59 -11.61
CA ARG A 193 -15.14 5.65 -10.61
C ARG A 193 -16.10 4.45 -10.71
N LEU A 194 -16.31 3.95 -11.91
CA LEU A 194 -17.19 2.81 -12.19
C LEU A 194 -16.48 1.45 -12.11
N LEU A 195 -15.24 1.42 -11.63
CA LEU A 195 -14.53 0.15 -11.42
C LEU A 195 -15.36 -0.77 -10.53
N SER A 196 -15.54 -2.04 -10.95
CA SER A 196 -16.25 -3.04 -10.15
C SER A 196 -15.60 -3.19 -8.76
N ASN A 197 -16.43 -3.33 -7.73
CA ASN A 197 -15.96 -3.57 -6.37
C ASN A 197 -15.10 -4.84 -6.22
N ASP A 198 -15.25 -5.79 -7.14
CA ASP A 198 -14.49 -7.03 -7.13
C ASP A 198 -13.12 -6.91 -7.82
N LYS A 199 -12.81 -5.74 -8.40
CA LYS A 199 -11.57 -5.51 -9.13
C LYS A 199 -10.66 -4.52 -8.43
N ALA A 200 -9.36 -4.64 -8.72
CA ALA A 200 -8.31 -3.75 -8.28
C ALA A 200 -7.44 -3.34 -9.46
N LEU A 201 -6.76 -2.19 -9.32
CA LEU A 201 -5.73 -1.74 -10.24
C LEU A 201 -4.39 -1.75 -9.50
N LEU A 202 -3.41 -2.45 -10.04
CA LEU A 202 -2.06 -2.52 -9.50
C LEU A 202 -1.08 -1.81 -10.45
N PHE A 203 -0.28 -0.93 -9.89
CA PHE A 203 0.80 -0.23 -10.56
C PHE A 203 2.11 -0.63 -9.89
N VAL A 204 3.03 -1.18 -10.66
CA VAL A 204 4.38 -1.56 -10.22
C VAL A 204 5.38 -0.76 -11.03
N ARG A 205 6.39 -0.22 -10.37
CA ARG A 205 7.44 0.58 -11.03
C ARG A 205 8.10 -0.20 -12.16
N GLY A 206 8.07 0.36 -13.37
CA GLY A 206 8.66 -0.25 -14.56
C GLY A 206 7.75 -1.22 -15.29
N GLU A 207 6.57 -1.51 -14.75
CA GLU A 207 5.59 -2.39 -15.35
C GLU A 207 4.36 -1.63 -15.86
N ARG A 208 3.56 -2.31 -16.68
CA ARG A 208 2.28 -1.76 -17.13
C ARG A 208 1.22 -1.92 -16.05
N PRO A 209 0.26 -1.00 -15.96
CA PRO A 209 -0.87 -1.16 -15.05
C PRO A 209 -1.61 -2.49 -15.28
N VAL A 210 -1.95 -3.16 -14.19
CA VAL A 210 -2.68 -4.43 -14.21
C VAL A 210 -4.04 -4.23 -13.54
N MET A 211 -5.11 -4.72 -14.17
CA MET A 211 -6.43 -4.82 -13.56
C MET A 211 -6.74 -6.30 -13.32
N ASP A 212 -7.03 -6.64 -12.06
CA ASP A 212 -7.32 -8.02 -11.68
C ASP A 212 -8.43 -8.09 -10.64
N TRP A 213 -8.87 -9.30 -10.34
CA TRP A 213 -9.86 -9.56 -9.29
C TRP A 213 -9.22 -9.43 -7.91
N LYS A 214 -9.97 -8.85 -6.98
CA LYS A 214 -9.58 -8.86 -5.58
C LYS A 214 -9.59 -10.30 -5.06
N TYR A 215 -8.63 -10.60 -4.21
CA TYR A 215 -8.57 -11.90 -3.55
C TYR A 215 -9.81 -12.11 -2.66
N ASN A 216 -10.43 -13.26 -2.77
CA ASN A 216 -11.55 -13.61 -1.90
C ASN A 216 -11.02 -14.12 -0.55
N LEU A 217 -11.05 -13.27 0.46
CA LEU A 217 -10.54 -13.55 1.81
C LEU A 217 -11.16 -14.81 2.44
N LEU A 218 -12.44 -15.12 2.12
CA LEU A 218 -13.11 -16.31 2.64
C LEU A 218 -12.53 -17.63 2.12
N ARG A 219 -11.68 -17.57 1.09
CA ARG A 219 -10.94 -18.72 0.56
C ARG A 219 -9.54 -18.87 1.17
N HIS A 220 -9.11 -17.92 2.02
CA HIS A 220 -7.80 -17.99 2.64
C HIS A 220 -7.72 -19.18 3.61
N PRO A 221 -6.66 -20.01 3.58
CA PRO A 221 -6.53 -21.19 4.46
C PRO A 221 -6.67 -20.85 5.95
N ASN A 222 -6.19 -19.66 6.34
CA ASN A 222 -6.22 -19.18 7.73
C ASN A 222 -7.54 -18.49 8.13
N ILE A 223 -8.55 -18.46 7.25
CA ILE A 223 -9.85 -17.83 7.57
C ILE A 223 -10.45 -18.38 8.86
N ARG A 224 -10.25 -19.68 9.15
CA ARG A 224 -10.70 -20.36 10.37
C ARG A 224 -10.18 -19.74 11.67
N PHE A 225 -9.11 -18.93 11.62
CA PHE A 225 -8.53 -18.24 12.78
C PHE A 225 -9.02 -16.80 12.92
N THR A 226 -9.89 -16.35 12.04
CA THR A 226 -10.49 -15.02 12.08
C THR A 226 -11.95 -15.08 12.50
N GLU A 227 -12.51 -13.96 12.91
CA GLU A 227 -13.93 -13.85 13.26
C GLU A 227 -14.83 -14.27 12.10
N ASP A 228 -14.49 -13.89 10.86
CA ASP A 228 -15.23 -14.32 9.65
C ASP A 228 -15.20 -15.83 9.44
N GLY A 229 -14.19 -16.52 9.94
CA GLY A 229 -14.08 -17.98 9.94
C GLY A 229 -14.64 -18.66 11.18
N GLY A 230 -15.23 -17.89 12.10
CA GLY A 230 -15.87 -18.38 13.31
C GLY A 230 -14.94 -18.51 14.52
N ALA A 231 -13.72 -17.98 14.46
CA ALA A 231 -12.87 -17.90 15.64
C ALA A 231 -13.42 -16.86 16.64
N PRO A 232 -13.26 -17.09 17.95
CA PRO A 232 -13.62 -16.08 18.94
C PRO A 232 -12.76 -14.83 18.75
N PRO A 233 -13.30 -13.63 19.02
CA PRO A 233 -12.52 -12.40 18.98
C PRO A 233 -11.35 -12.47 19.97
N TYR A 234 -10.22 -11.88 19.61
CA TYR A 234 -9.05 -11.81 20.49
C TYR A 234 -9.36 -10.96 21.73
N ASP A 235 -9.17 -11.53 22.90
CA ASP A 235 -9.35 -10.83 24.18
C ASP A 235 -8.01 -10.34 24.70
N TYR A 236 -7.74 -9.05 24.48
CA TYR A 236 -6.53 -8.35 24.93
C TYR A 236 -6.53 -8.04 26.43
N THR A 237 -7.62 -8.32 27.15
CA THR A 237 -7.71 -8.14 28.61
C THR A 237 -7.14 -9.32 29.40
N VAL A 238 -6.97 -10.45 28.71
CA VAL A 238 -6.37 -11.66 29.31
C VAL A 238 -4.85 -11.50 29.30
N ALA A 239 -4.23 -11.72 30.47
CA ALA A 239 -2.78 -11.60 30.59
C ALA A 239 -2.03 -12.53 29.62
N PRO A 240 -0.85 -12.11 29.09
CA PRO A 240 -0.08 -12.87 28.11
C PRO A 240 0.24 -14.32 28.53
N ASP A 241 0.40 -14.56 29.83
CA ASP A 241 0.72 -15.87 30.40
C ASP A 241 -0.37 -16.94 30.13
N ALA A 242 -1.60 -16.50 29.84
CA ALA A 242 -2.69 -17.41 29.47
C ALA A 242 -2.66 -17.86 28.00
N HIS A 243 -1.77 -17.25 27.19
CA HIS A 243 -1.62 -17.55 25.77
C HIS A 243 -0.35 -18.37 25.44
N GLU A 244 0.42 -18.82 26.46
CA GLU A 244 1.61 -19.66 26.22
C GLU A 244 1.27 -20.94 25.44
N ASP A 245 0.05 -21.46 25.54
CA ASP A 245 -0.39 -22.64 24.77
C ASP A 245 -0.53 -22.34 23.26
N LEU A 246 -0.66 -21.07 22.83
CA LEU A 246 -0.69 -20.70 21.41
C LEU A 246 0.73 -20.57 20.82
N ALA A 247 1.72 -20.21 21.63
CA ALA A 247 3.11 -20.13 21.20
C ALA A 247 3.72 -21.52 20.95
N GLY A 248 3.24 -22.56 21.64
CA GLY A 248 3.65 -23.95 21.40
C GLY A 248 3.26 -24.53 20.04
N ASN A 249 2.32 -23.88 19.35
CA ASN A 249 1.91 -24.25 17.99
C ASN A 249 2.61 -23.45 16.89
N ALA A 250 3.46 -22.47 17.25
CA ALA A 250 4.18 -21.65 16.26
C ALA A 250 5.18 -22.46 15.42
N GLU A 251 5.61 -23.62 15.88
CA GLU A 251 6.47 -24.55 15.12
C GLU A 251 5.71 -25.28 13.98
N ASN A 252 4.38 -25.23 13.95
CA ASN A 252 3.55 -25.91 12.95
C ASN A 252 2.93 -24.97 11.90
N TYR A 253 3.32 -23.70 11.86
CA TYR A 253 2.96 -22.85 10.74
C TYR A 253 3.92 -23.14 9.57
N GLU A 254 3.50 -23.99 8.65
CA GLU A 254 4.08 -24.02 7.31
C GLU A 254 3.92 -22.63 6.70
N LEU A 255 5.05 -21.95 6.47
CA LEU A 255 5.09 -20.80 5.59
C LEU A 255 4.74 -21.30 4.20
N LEU A 256 3.47 -21.19 3.84
CA LEU A 256 3.04 -21.46 2.48
C LEU A 256 3.67 -20.37 1.60
N ASP A 257 4.49 -20.80 0.66
CA ASP A 257 5.06 -19.89 -0.32
C ASP A 257 3.92 -19.31 -1.15
N MET A 258 4.02 -18.04 -1.55
CA MET A 258 2.99 -17.40 -2.40
C MET A 258 2.75 -18.19 -3.69
N ASP A 259 3.76 -18.94 -4.15
CA ASP A 259 3.66 -19.82 -5.32
C ASP A 259 2.71 -21.02 -5.12
N ASP A 260 2.44 -21.43 -3.89
CA ASP A 260 1.50 -22.52 -3.57
C ASP A 260 0.02 -22.11 -3.71
N PHE A 261 -0.27 -20.81 -3.80
CA PHE A 261 -1.63 -20.25 -3.91
C PHE A 261 -2.01 -19.86 -5.33
N LEU A 262 -1.06 -19.80 -6.25
CA LEU A 262 -1.36 -19.53 -7.64
C LEU A 262 -1.87 -20.82 -8.29
N PRO A 263 -3.12 -20.88 -8.75
CA PRO A 263 -3.55 -22.01 -9.57
C PRO A 263 -2.63 -22.08 -10.78
N ALA A 264 -2.17 -23.29 -11.13
CA ALA A 264 -1.20 -23.58 -12.17
C ALA A 264 -1.61 -23.17 -13.61
N ALA A 265 -2.49 -22.21 -13.78
CA ALA A 265 -2.87 -21.63 -15.07
C ALA A 265 -3.57 -20.30 -14.88
N GLU A 266 -2.94 -19.28 -15.25
CA GLU A 266 -3.33 -18.02 -15.87
C GLU A 266 -2.45 -16.90 -15.35
N GLN A 267 -1.36 -16.68 -16.07
CA GLN A 267 -0.65 -15.41 -15.97
C GLN A 267 -1.65 -14.29 -16.21
N PRO A 268 -1.72 -13.25 -15.36
CA PRO A 268 -2.61 -12.12 -15.58
C PRO A 268 -2.36 -11.54 -16.95
N LYS A 269 -3.39 -11.57 -17.80
CA LYS A 269 -3.30 -10.96 -19.13
C LYS A 269 -3.16 -9.47 -18.93
N PRO A 270 -2.16 -8.82 -19.55
CA PRO A 270 -2.03 -7.37 -19.46
C PRO A 270 -3.35 -6.75 -19.93
N MET A 271 -3.82 -5.75 -19.23
CA MET A 271 -5.07 -5.02 -19.48
C MET A 271 -5.15 -4.48 -20.91
N PHE A 272 -4.00 -4.26 -21.52
CA PHE A 272 -3.84 -3.73 -22.87
C PHE A 272 -2.86 -4.58 -23.68
N THR A 273 -3.31 -5.16 -24.76
CA THR A 273 -2.46 -5.78 -25.77
C THR A 273 -2.01 -4.70 -26.75
N TYR A 274 -0.78 -4.22 -26.59
CA TYR A 274 -0.15 -3.41 -27.64
C TYR A 274 0.35 -4.32 -28.77
N PRO A 275 0.15 -3.95 -30.05
CA PRO A 275 0.78 -4.67 -31.14
C PRO A 275 2.29 -4.60 -30.96
N ARG A 276 2.96 -5.77 -31.00
CA ARG A 276 4.43 -5.82 -31.00
C ARG A 276 4.91 -5.01 -32.20
N ARG A 277 5.73 -3.99 -31.99
CA ARG A 277 6.51 -3.39 -33.06
C ARG A 277 7.39 -4.49 -33.65
N ASN A 278 7.11 -4.87 -34.90
CA ASN A 278 8.02 -5.70 -35.67
C ASN A 278 9.36 -4.95 -35.75
N ALA A 279 10.39 -5.50 -35.11
CA ALA A 279 11.74 -5.11 -35.39
C ALA A 279 12.01 -5.50 -36.83
N HIS A 280 12.07 -4.53 -37.73
CA HIS A 280 12.61 -4.74 -39.06
C HIS A 280 14.06 -5.19 -38.90
N ALA A 281 14.28 -6.46 -39.20
CA ALA A 281 15.60 -6.97 -39.49
C ALA A 281 16.11 -6.24 -40.72
N SER A 282 17.04 -5.34 -40.55
CA SER A 282 17.89 -4.86 -41.65
C SER A 282 18.88 -6.00 -41.98
N GLN A 283 18.51 -6.80 -42.98
CA GLN A 283 19.52 -7.46 -43.78
C GLN A 283 20.14 -6.40 -44.69
N GLN A 284 21.39 -6.18 -44.55
CA GLN A 284 22.26 -5.61 -45.60
C GLN A 284 23.30 -6.65 -45.96
N ASP A 285 23.34 -6.87 -47.25
CA ASP A 285 24.37 -7.58 -47.99
C ASP A 285 25.80 -7.05 -47.71
#